data_0544f4532ad0b6ce9a7df112d97b9b3a
#
_entry.id   0544f4532ad0b6ce9a7df112d97b9b3a
#
_cell.length_a   1.000
_cell.length_b   1.000
_cell.length_c   1.000
_cell.angle_alpha   90.00
_cell.angle_beta   90.00
_cell.angle_gamma   90.00
#
_symmetry.space_group_name_H-M   'P 1'
#
loop_
_entity.id
_entity.type
_entity.pdbx_description
1 polymer ?
#
loop_
_entity_poly.entity_id
_entity_poly.type
_entity_poly.pdbx_seq_one_letter_code
_entity_poly.pdbx_strand_id
1 'polypeptide(L)'
;MGKFEAGLDGVTFTSNGCRLLGGFYKAAGAAPRPTAVLLHGLPGIEKHLDIAYRLRDLGWNCLYFHFRGCWGSEGRFSLAGLADDTRAAVEWVLKQQSVDKGRIALIGASTGSHPALICGGADPRIRAIVGVSPLIEPRAFQFPGEMAEEFAGMLNGITGQDLREQWQALPSPADSLGAFAPRPILLVAADKDAIFPPSYYADSVAKLANVQLIRNEESDHGFSACRSWLAQTVTDWLAAVFSEESSKSQ
;
A
#
# COMPACT_ATOMS: atom_id res chain seq x y z
N MET A 1 20.41 -13.64 -21.65
CA MET A 1 19.64 -13.32 -20.45
C MET A 1 18.57 -14.40 -20.29
N GLY A 2 18.50 -15.08 -19.12
CA GLY A 2 17.49 -16.12 -18.89
C GLY A 2 16.07 -15.52 -18.83
N LYS A 3 15.10 -16.33 -19.23
CA LYS A 3 13.67 -15.95 -19.15
C LYS A 3 13.20 -16.11 -17.69
N PHE A 4 12.60 -15.10 -17.10
CA PHE A 4 11.96 -15.23 -15.80
C PHE A 4 10.66 -16.06 -15.93
N GLU A 5 10.43 -16.94 -14.97
CA GLU A 5 9.22 -17.75 -14.90
C GLU A 5 8.22 -17.10 -13.95
N ALA A 6 6.92 -17.26 -14.27
CA ALA A 6 5.86 -16.87 -13.36
C ALA A 6 5.89 -17.76 -12.12
N GLY A 7 5.61 -17.18 -10.95
CA GLY A 7 5.61 -17.94 -9.70
C GLY A 7 5.17 -17.13 -8.50
N LEU A 8 5.18 -17.80 -7.36
CA LEU A 8 5.02 -17.19 -6.04
C LEU A 8 6.11 -17.75 -5.15
N ASP A 9 7.00 -16.88 -4.69
CA ASP A 9 8.05 -17.23 -3.73
C ASP A 9 7.65 -16.75 -2.34
N GLY A 10 7.74 -17.63 -1.34
CA GLY A 10 7.74 -17.19 0.05
C GLY A 10 9.03 -16.42 0.34
N VAL A 11 8.92 -15.24 0.93
CA VAL A 11 10.07 -14.35 1.14
C VAL A 11 10.17 -13.86 2.57
N THR A 12 11.40 -13.60 3.00
CA THR A 12 11.69 -12.93 4.26
C THR A 12 12.68 -11.81 4.02
N PHE A 13 12.55 -10.74 4.78
CA PHE A 13 13.53 -9.65 4.81
C PHE A 13 13.54 -9.01 6.20
N THR A 14 14.56 -8.23 6.50
CA THR A 14 14.76 -7.65 7.84
C THR A 14 14.44 -6.16 7.82
N SER A 15 13.68 -5.71 8.82
CA SER A 15 13.43 -4.30 9.13
C SER A 15 13.76 -4.04 10.60
N ASN A 16 14.73 -3.17 10.86
CA ASN A 16 15.19 -2.82 12.23
C ASN A 16 15.39 -4.05 13.14
N GLY A 17 16.06 -5.09 12.62
CA GLY A 17 16.37 -6.32 13.36
C GLY A 17 15.21 -7.34 13.43
N CYS A 18 14.01 -7.02 12.97
CA CYS A 18 12.86 -7.93 12.92
C CYS A 18 12.75 -8.57 11.54
N ARG A 19 12.57 -9.89 11.50
CA ARG A 19 12.29 -10.63 10.26
C ARG A 19 10.82 -10.49 9.90
N LEU A 20 10.55 -9.97 8.70
CA LEU A 20 9.22 -9.85 8.13
C LEU A 20 8.97 -10.96 7.12
N LEU A 21 7.72 -11.44 7.05
CA LEU A 21 7.27 -12.53 6.18
C LEU A 21 6.41 -11.97 5.06
N GLY A 22 6.56 -12.53 3.85
CA GLY A 22 5.75 -12.13 2.71
C GLY A 22 5.74 -13.13 1.58
N GLY A 23 5.14 -12.75 0.47
CA GLY A 23 5.13 -13.49 -0.78
C GLY A 23 5.42 -12.57 -1.95
N PHE A 24 6.25 -13.04 -2.87
CA PHE A 24 6.62 -12.32 -4.06
C PHE A 24 6.03 -13.01 -5.29
N TYR A 25 4.97 -12.43 -5.84
CA TYR A 25 4.38 -12.84 -7.11
C TYR A 25 5.29 -12.37 -8.24
N LYS A 26 5.76 -13.30 -9.05
CA LYS A 26 6.63 -13.02 -10.21
C LYS A 26 5.86 -13.17 -11.50
N ALA A 27 5.98 -12.21 -12.37
CA ALA A 27 5.47 -12.32 -13.75
C ALA A 27 6.52 -12.99 -14.65
N ALA A 28 6.04 -13.73 -15.64
CA ALA A 28 6.90 -14.31 -16.67
C ALA A 28 7.47 -13.25 -17.62
N GLY A 29 8.64 -13.51 -18.19
CA GLY A 29 9.19 -12.71 -19.29
C GLY A 29 10.69 -12.68 -19.37
N ALA A 30 11.21 -12.04 -20.42
CA ALA A 30 12.65 -11.98 -20.70
C ALA A 30 13.34 -10.74 -20.11
N ALA A 31 12.60 -9.75 -19.63
CA ALA A 31 13.12 -8.50 -19.09
C ALA A 31 12.63 -8.29 -17.64
N PRO A 32 13.31 -7.45 -16.84
CA PRO A 32 12.82 -7.00 -15.56
C PRO A 32 11.44 -6.36 -15.68
N ARG A 33 10.59 -6.55 -14.67
CA ARG A 33 9.19 -6.17 -14.68
C ARG A 33 8.89 -5.02 -13.73
N PRO A 34 7.91 -4.15 -14.05
CA PRO A 34 7.40 -3.21 -13.08
C PRO A 34 6.92 -3.98 -11.84
N THR A 35 7.04 -3.36 -10.69
CA THR A 35 6.78 -4.06 -9.42
C THR A 35 5.98 -3.18 -8.47
N ALA A 36 4.91 -3.76 -7.91
CA ALA A 36 4.12 -3.15 -6.85
C ALA A 36 4.46 -3.76 -5.49
N VAL A 37 4.40 -2.95 -4.43
CA VAL A 37 4.46 -3.40 -3.04
C VAL A 37 3.09 -3.16 -2.41
N LEU A 38 2.43 -4.22 -1.95
CA LEU A 38 1.16 -4.18 -1.24
C LEU A 38 1.38 -3.99 0.26
N LEU A 39 0.72 -2.99 0.82
CA LEU A 39 0.77 -2.60 2.22
C LEU A 39 -0.63 -2.77 2.81
N HIS A 40 -0.81 -3.79 3.64
CA HIS A 40 -2.12 -4.13 4.21
C HIS A 40 -2.58 -3.13 5.27
N GLY A 41 -3.90 -3.04 5.48
CA GLY A 41 -4.50 -2.32 6.60
C GLY A 41 -4.44 -3.10 7.92
N LEU A 42 -5.02 -2.55 8.98
CA LEU A 42 -5.18 -3.24 10.26
C LEU A 42 -6.41 -4.16 10.24
N PRO A 43 -6.32 -5.29 10.92
CA PRO A 43 -5.15 -5.91 11.56
C PRO A 43 -4.34 -6.82 10.62
N GLY A 44 -4.48 -6.69 9.29
CA GLY A 44 -3.73 -7.45 8.30
C GLY A 44 -4.43 -8.71 7.79
N ILE A 45 -5.73 -8.84 8.00
CA ILE A 45 -6.53 -9.96 7.47
C ILE A 45 -6.67 -9.82 5.95
N GLU A 46 -7.15 -8.67 5.49
CA GLU A 46 -7.26 -8.37 4.06
C GLU A 46 -5.93 -7.86 3.51
N LYS A 47 -5.42 -8.50 2.47
CA LYS A 47 -4.12 -8.24 1.83
C LYS A 47 -4.25 -7.75 0.39
N HIS A 48 -5.47 -7.68 -0.14
CA HIS A 48 -5.73 -7.31 -1.53
C HIS A 48 -4.97 -8.16 -2.57
N LEU A 49 -4.91 -9.48 -2.35
CA LEU A 49 -4.17 -10.40 -3.22
C LEU A 49 -4.82 -10.57 -4.60
N ASP A 50 -6.09 -10.24 -4.76
CA ASP A 50 -6.77 -10.11 -6.05
C ASP A 50 -6.09 -9.09 -6.96
N ILE A 51 -5.61 -7.97 -6.40
CA ILE A 51 -4.77 -7.00 -7.11
C ILE A 51 -3.43 -7.64 -7.50
N ALA A 52 -2.79 -8.38 -6.59
CA ALA A 52 -1.52 -9.06 -6.88
C ALA A 52 -1.63 -10.08 -8.02
N TYR A 53 -2.69 -10.90 -8.01
CA TYR A 53 -2.94 -11.88 -9.08
C TYR A 53 -3.14 -11.18 -10.43
N ARG A 54 -3.98 -10.14 -10.47
CA ARG A 54 -4.25 -9.39 -11.70
C ARG A 54 -2.99 -8.66 -12.20
N LEU A 55 -2.20 -8.04 -11.33
CA LEU A 55 -0.92 -7.44 -11.69
C LEU A 55 0.03 -8.46 -12.33
N ARG A 56 0.17 -9.65 -11.74
CA ARG A 56 1.02 -10.70 -12.30
C ARG A 56 0.58 -11.10 -13.70
N ASP A 57 -0.73 -11.24 -13.94
CA ASP A 57 -1.29 -11.60 -15.23
C ASP A 57 -1.06 -10.48 -16.27
N LEU A 58 -0.95 -9.23 -15.83
CA LEU A 58 -0.59 -8.07 -16.64
C LEU A 58 0.94 -7.86 -16.78
N GLY A 59 1.75 -8.80 -16.29
CA GLY A 59 3.20 -8.77 -16.44
C GLY A 59 3.94 -7.97 -15.40
N TRP A 60 3.35 -7.71 -14.22
CA TRP A 60 3.98 -7.06 -13.08
C TRP A 60 4.42 -8.08 -12.04
N ASN A 61 5.49 -7.77 -11.33
CA ASN A 61 5.74 -8.42 -10.05
C ASN A 61 4.94 -7.73 -8.94
N CYS A 62 4.66 -8.46 -7.86
CA CYS A 62 3.99 -7.90 -6.71
C CYS A 62 4.54 -8.52 -5.41
N LEU A 63 5.02 -7.69 -4.49
CA LEU A 63 5.37 -8.09 -3.14
C LEU A 63 4.20 -7.77 -2.22
N TYR A 64 3.70 -8.76 -1.46
CA TYR A 64 2.96 -8.50 -0.23
C TYR A 64 3.78 -8.98 0.97
N PHE A 65 3.62 -8.36 2.11
CA PHE A 65 4.27 -8.79 3.34
C PHE A 65 3.41 -8.41 4.56
N HIS A 66 3.72 -9.00 5.69
CA HIS A 66 3.12 -8.65 6.96
C HIS A 66 4.05 -7.69 7.71
N PHE A 67 3.50 -6.57 8.15
CA PHE A 67 4.22 -5.63 9.00
C PHE A 67 4.69 -6.29 10.29
N ARG A 68 5.71 -5.72 10.95
CA ARG A 68 6.20 -6.21 12.24
C ARG A 68 5.07 -6.41 13.23
N GLY A 69 5.12 -7.50 13.98
CA GLY A 69 4.07 -7.84 14.93
C GLY A 69 2.76 -8.31 14.33
N CYS A 70 2.68 -8.52 13.00
CA CYS A 70 1.51 -9.06 12.30
C CYS A 70 1.80 -10.45 11.74
N TRP A 71 0.88 -11.40 11.92
CA TRP A 71 0.77 -12.67 11.16
C TRP A 71 2.08 -13.43 10.91
N GLY A 72 2.90 -13.59 11.94
CA GLY A 72 4.14 -14.36 11.89
C GLY A 72 5.39 -13.53 11.59
N SER A 73 5.29 -12.27 11.21
CA SER A 73 6.40 -11.33 11.22
C SER A 73 6.84 -11.06 12.67
N GLU A 74 8.15 -10.98 12.88
CA GLU A 74 8.73 -10.76 14.21
C GLU A 74 8.49 -9.33 14.72
N GLY A 75 8.82 -9.11 15.98
CA GLY A 75 8.81 -7.80 16.64
C GLY A 75 7.47 -7.46 17.28
N ARG A 76 7.44 -6.27 17.86
CA ARG A 76 6.22 -5.66 18.41
C ARG A 76 5.56 -4.78 17.35
N PHE A 77 4.25 -4.83 17.25
CA PHE A 77 3.52 -3.94 16.36
C PHE A 77 3.70 -2.47 16.76
N SER A 78 3.86 -1.61 15.78
CA SER A 78 3.94 -0.15 15.97
C SER A 78 3.46 0.57 14.72
N LEU A 79 2.53 1.51 14.87
CA LEU A 79 2.09 2.36 13.76
C LEU A 79 3.23 3.22 13.20
N ALA A 80 4.11 3.74 14.04
CA ALA A 80 5.30 4.46 13.59
C ALA A 80 6.28 3.55 12.82
N GLY A 81 6.33 2.26 13.17
CA GLY A 81 7.20 1.26 12.51
C GLY A 81 6.77 0.87 11.10
N LEU A 82 5.52 1.16 10.69
CA LEU A 82 5.02 0.81 9.35
C LEU A 82 5.84 1.45 8.23
N ALA A 83 6.31 2.69 8.44
CA ALA A 83 7.15 3.37 7.46
C ALA A 83 8.52 2.71 7.29
N ASP A 84 9.14 2.25 8.39
CA ASP A 84 10.43 1.54 8.33
C ASP A 84 10.30 0.20 7.62
N ASP A 85 9.22 -0.54 7.90
CA ASP A 85 8.93 -1.81 7.24
C ASP A 85 8.67 -1.62 5.75
N THR A 86 7.96 -0.56 5.37
CA THR A 86 7.73 -0.20 3.98
C THR A 86 9.04 0.12 3.26
N ARG A 87 9.94 0.90 3.88
CA ARG A 87 11.28 1.17 3.31
C ARG A 87 12.09 -0.11 3.14
N ALA A 88 12.08 -0.99 4.14
CA ALA A 88 12.75 -2.28 4.07
C ALA A 88 12.21 -3.17 2.94
N ALA A 89 10.89 -3.17 2.73
CA ALA A 89 10.25 -3.88 1.62
C ALA A 89 10.69 -3.32 0.25
N VAL A 90 10.74 -2.00 0.10
CA VAL A 90 11.23 -1.34 -1.12
C VAL A 90 12.69 -1.71 -1.38
N GLU A 91 13.55 -1.64 -0.36
CA GLU A 91 14.96 -2.04 -0.49
C GLU A 91 15.13 -3.52 -0.86
N TRP A 92 14.26 -4.39 -0.33
CA TRP A 92 14.27 -5.80 -0.72
C TRP A 92 13.88 -5.98 -2.18
N VAL A 93 12.81 -5.33 -2.64
CA VAL A 93 12.34 -5.37 -4.04
C VAL A 93 13.44 -4.89 -5.00
N LEU A 94 14.10 -3.80 -4.69
CA LEU A 94 15.15 -3.21 -5.54
C LEU A 94 16.41 -4.09 -5.70
N LYS A 95 16.59 -5.09 -4.85
CA LYS A 95 17.67 -6.08 -4.95
C LYS A 95 17.33 -7.25 -5.88
N GLN A 96 16.07 -7.41 -6.29
CA GLN A 96 15.65 -8.53 -7.13
C GLN A 96 16.04 -8.28 -8.59
N GLN A 97 16.61 -9.29 -9.25
CA GLN A 97 17.00 -9.22 -10.66
C GLN A 97 15.81 -9.10 -11.63
N SER A 98 14.65 -9.64 -11.24
CA SER A 98 13.40 -9.58 -12.01
C SER A 98 12.68 -8.24 -11.94
N VAL A 99 13.19 -7.29 -11.15
CA VAL A 99 12.54 -5.99 -10.90
C VAL A 99 13.13 -4.90 -11.76
N ASP A 100 12.25 -4.15 -12.44
CA ASP A 100 12.60 -2.90 -13.08
C ASP A 100 12.60 -1.78 -12.03
N LYS A 101 13.80 -1.34 -11.67
CA LYS A 101 14.02 -0.35 -10.61
C LYS A 101 13.47 1.04 -10.94
N GLY A 102 13.20 1.31 -12.21
CA GLY A 102 12.58 2.55 -12.68
C GLY A 102 11.05 2.53 -12.60
N ARG A 103 10.43 1.37 -12.30
CA ARG A 103 8.97 1.19 -12.31
C ARG A 103 8.47 0.52 -11.03
N ILE A 104 8.58 1.23 -9.91
CA ILE A 104 8.12 0.78 -8.58
C ILE A 104 6.89 1.57 -8.18
N ALA A 105 5.83 0.87 -7.74
CA ALA A 105 4.63 1.45 -7.16
C ALA A 105 4.37 0.93 -5.74
N LEU A 106 3.77 1.77 -4.90
CA LEU A 106 3.21 1.36 -3.61
C LEU A 106 1.68 1.31 -3.71
N ILE A 107 1.08 0.26 -3.18
CA ILE A 107 -0.37 0.11 -3.07
C ILE A 107 -0.69 -0.10 -1.60
N GLY A 108 -1.24 0.91 -0.95
CA GLY A 108 -1.61 0.84 0.46
C GLY A 108 -3.12 0.81 0.63
N ALA A 109 -3.62 -0.10 1.48
CA ALA A 109 -5.03 -0.17 1.81
C ALA A 109 -5.27 0.25 3.27
N SER A 110 -6.33 1.03 3.49
CA SER A 110 -6.69 1.48 4.83
C SER A 110 -5.48 2.11 5.55
N THR A 111 -5.13 1.64 6.74
CA THR A 111 -3.93 2.08 7.49
C THR A 111 -2.63 1.89 6.70
N GLY A 112 -2.54 0.90 5.80
CA GLY A 112 -1.37 0.68 4.93
C GLY A 112 -1.14 1.78 3.89
N SER A 113 -2.15 2.58 3.58
CA SER A 113 -2.00 3.75 2.72
C SER A 113 -1.16 4.87 3.37
N HIS A 114 -1.20 4.98 4.69
CA HIS A 114 -0.41 5.96 5.42
C HIS A 114 1.10 5.81 5.15
N PRO A 115 1.76 4.66 5.41
CA PRO A 115 3.16 4.49 5.08
C PRO A 115 3.43 4.54 3.57
N ALA A 116 2.49 4.13 2.70
CA ALA A 116 2.64 4.30 1.25
C ALA A 116 2.83 5.77 0.86
N LEU A 117 2.01 6.65 1.39
CA LEU A 117 2.03 8.08 1.11
C LEU A 117 3.26 8.76 1.72
N ILE A 118 3.58 8.47 3.00
CA ILE A 118 4.74 9.04 3.68
C ILE A 118 6.05 8.60 3.02
N CYS A 119 6.24 7.29 2.79
CA CYS A 119 7.47 6.77 2.20
C CYS A 119 7.60 7.16 0.72
N GLY A 120 6.50 7.11 -0.03
CA GLY A 120 6.51 7.50 -1.44
C GLY A 120 6.88 8.96 -1.62
N GLY A 121 6.38 9.87 -0.78
CA GLY A 121 6.77 11.28 -0.80
C GLY A 121 8.28 11.49 -0.62
N ALA A 122 8.89 10.72 0.28
CA ALA A 122 10.29 10.82 0.64
C ALA A 122 11.25 10.08 -0.32
N ASP A 123 10.78 9.08 -1.10
CA ASP A 123 11.63 8.24 -1.95
C ASP A 123 11.34 8.47 -3.44
N PRO A 124 12.25 9.10 -4.20
CA PRO A 124 12.07 9.37 -5.64
C PRO A 124 12.04 8.10 -6.51
N ARG A 125 12.46 6.96 -6.00
CA ARG A 125 12.41 5.66 -6.71
C ARG A 125 10.99 5.12 -6.82
N ILE A 126 10.08 5.57 -5.95
CA ILE A 126 8.65 5.25 -6.03
C ILE A 126 8.01 6.14 -7.09
N ARG A 127 7.47 5.52 -8.14
CA ARG A 127 6.97 6.23 -9.32
C ARG A 127 5.46 6.50 -9.27
N ALA A 128 4.71 5.66 -8.56
CA ALA A 128 3.26 5.81 -8.41
C ALA A 128 2.82 5.32 -7.02
N ILE A 129 1.74 5.89 -6.50
CA ILE A 129 1.09 5.44 -5.28
C ILE A 129 -0.39 5.19 -5.55
N VAL A 130 -0.90 4.11 -4.95
CA VAL A 130 -2.35 3.84 -4.87
C VAL A 130 -2.75 3.76 -3.39
N GLY A 131 -3.76 4.50 -3.00
CA GLY A 131 -4.42 4.38 -1.70
C GLY A 131 -5.83 3.83 -1.88
N VAL A 132 -6.14 2.69 -1.26
CA VAL A 132 -7.46 2.06 -1.24
C VAL A 132 -8.10 2.31 0.13
N SER A 133 -9.32 2.90 0.17
CA SER A 133 -9.94 3.38 1.41
C SER A 133 -8.92 4.12 2.30
N PRO A 134 -8.28 5.20 1.81
CA PRO A 134 -7.00 5.66 2.32
C PRO A 134 -7.11 6.41 3.65
N LEU A 135 -6.17 6.13 4.55
CA LEU A 135 -5.94 6.93 5.76
C LEU A 135 -5.14 8.19 5.40
N ILE A 136 -5.83 9.28 5.13
CA ILE A 136 -5.24 10.60 4.81
C ILE A 136 -5.21 11.52 6.03
N GLU A 137 -6.30 11.54 6.80
CA GLU A 137 -6.45 12.39 7.98
C GLU A 137 -6.65 11.53 9.25
N PRO A 138 -5.57 11.05 9.89
CA PRO A 138 -5.69 10.21 11.08
C PRO A 138 -6.49 10.86 12.21
N ARG A 139 -6.39 12.19 12.34
CA ARG A 139 -7.07 12.96 13.40
C ARG A 139 -8.58 13.09 13.18
N ALA A 140 -9.07 12.88 11.95
CA ALA A 140 -10.50 12.88 11.65
C ALA A 140 -11.21 11.61 12.17
N PHE A 141 -10.46 10.53 12.39
CA PHE A 141 -10.99 9.27 12.90
C PHE A 141 -10.57 9.05 14.35
N GLN A 142 -11.56 8.96 15.22
CA GLN A 142 -11.33 8.54 16.60
C GLN A 142 -11.42 7.02 16.69
N PHE A 143 -10.30 6.37 16.92
CA PHE A 143 -10.22 4.90 17.01
C PHE A 143 -11.08 4.41 18.19
N PRO A 144 -12.21 3.68 17.97
CA PRO A 144 -13.06 3.22 19.04
C PRO A 144 -12.32 2.26 19.98
N GLY A 145 -12.56 2.35 21.28
CA GLY A 145 -11.84 1.55 22.29
C GLY A 145 -11.99 0.05 22.06
N GLU A 146 -13.21 -0.42 21.81
CA GLU A 146 -13.50 -1.84 21.54
C GLU A 146 -12.78 -2.35 20.27
N MET A 147 -12.81 -1.58 19.19
CA MET A 147 -12.09 -1.93 17.96
C MET A 147 -10.57 -1.94 18.18
N ALA A 148 -10.06 -1.03 19.01
CA ALA A 148 -8.64 -0.99 19.32
C ALA A 148 -8.19 -2.22 20.11
N GLU A 149 -8.98 -2.67 21.08
CA GLU A 149 -8.72 -3.90 21.83
C GLU A 149 -8.83 -5.15 20.96
N GLU A 150 -9.85 -5.23 20.10
CA GLU A 150 -10.00 -6.31 19.15
C GLU A 150 -8.78 -6.42 18.23
N PHE A 151 -8.34 -5.31 17.64
CA PHE A 151 -7.18 -5.30 16.74
C PHE A 151 -5.88 -5.61 17.49
N ALA A 152 -5.69 -5.05 18.69
CA ALA A 152 -4.53 -5.33 19.51
C ALA A 152 -4.42 -6.83 19.87
N GLY A 153 -5.55 -7.50 20.07
CA GLY A 153 -5.60 -8.95 20.29
C GLY A 153 -5.07 -9.81 19.13
N MET A 154 -5.01 -9.24 17.92
CA MET A 154 -4.45 -9.88 16.71
C MET A 154 -3.03 -9.44 16.39
N LEU A 155 -2.48 -8.48 17.13
CA LEU A 155 -1.17 -7.87 16.92
C LEU A 155 -0.21 -8.22 18.06
N ASN A 156 1.05 -8.40 17.76
CA ASN A 156 2.01 -8.79 18.79
C ASN A 156 2.51 -7.59 19.60
N GLY A 157 2.38 -7.70 20.93
CA GLY A 157 3.04 -6.83 21.89
C GLY A 157 2.50 -5.40 21.98
N ILE A 158 1.26 -5.16 21.59
CA ILE A 158 0.56 -3.88 21.71
C ILE A 158 -0.76 -4.06 22.46
N THR A 159 -1.19 -3.05 23.21
CA THR A 159 -2.53 -2.97 23.82
C THR A 159 -3.43 -2.06 22.97
N GLY A 160 -4.75 -2.13 23.17
CA GLY A 160 -5.68 -1.22 22.54
C GLY A 160 -5.43 0.24 22.92
N GLN A 161 -5.01 0.49 24.18
CA GLN A 161 -4.60 1.82 24.61
C GLN A 161 -3.37 2.32 23.84
N ASP A 162 -2.28 1.50 23.75
CA ASP A 162 -1.08 1.85 22.98
C ASP A 162 -1.44 2.16 21.51
N LEU A 163 -2.34 1.35 20.91
CA LEU A 163 -2.77 1.54 19.53
C LEU A 163 -3.46 2.89 19.32
N ARG A 164 -4.33 3.29 20.25
CA ARG A 164 -5.01 4.59 20.22
C ARG A 164 -4.06 5.77 20.42
N GLU A 165 -3.12 5.64 21.36
CA GLU A 165 -2.11 6.67 21.61
C GLU A 165 -1.21 6.87 20.39
N GLN A 166 -0.72 5.78 19.78
CA GLN A 166 0.07 5.84 18.57
C GLN A 166 -0.73 6.40 17.38
N TRP A 167 -2.04 6.09 17.29
CA TRP A 167 -2.91 6.64 16.26
C TRP A 167 -3.00 8.17 16.31
N GLN A 168 -3.17 8.73 17.50
CA GLN A 168 -3.23 10.17 17.70
C GLN A 168 -1.91 10.89 17.36
N ALA A 169 -0.80 10.16 17.45
CA ALA A 169 0.54 10.67 17.15
C ALA A 169 0.91 10.56 15.66
N LEU A 170 0.09 9.89 14.83
CA LEU A 170 0.39 9.76 13.39
C LEU A 170 0.40 11.14 12.71
N PRO A 171 1.42 11.43 11.89
CA PRO A 171 1.39 12.61 11.02
C PRO A 171 0.31 12.46 9.96
N SER A 172 -0.29 13.58 9.54
CA SER A 172 -1.21 13.56 8.39
C SER A 172 -0.42 13.38 7.09
N PRO A 173 -0.71 12.37 6.27
CA PRO A 173 -0.16 12.26 4.93
C PRO A 173 -0.55 13.43 4.02
N ALA A 174 -1.64 14.12 4.30
CA ALA A 174 -2.06 15.29 3.53
C ALA A 174 -0.94 16.33 3.40
N ASP A 175 -0.14 16.52 4.46
CA ASP A 175 0.99 17.44 4.47
C ASP A 175 2.11 17.01 3.49
N SER A 176 2.17 15.73 3.12
CA SER A 176 3.22 15.13 2.29
C SER A 176 2.80 14.90 0.84
N LEU A 177 1.49 14.96 0.52
CA LEU A 177 0.97 14.65 -0.82
C LEU A 177 1.54 15.57 -1.90
N GLY A 178 1.70 16.86 -1.58
CA GLY A 178 2.31 17.84 -2.49
C GLY A 178 3.78 17.54 -2.80
N ALA A 179 4.53 16.98 -1.87
CA ALA A 179 5.94 16.62 -2.06
C ALA A 179 6.13 15.45 -3.04
N PHE A 180 5.08 14.67 -3.32
CA PHE A 180 5.11 13.60 -4.31
C PHE A 180 5.03 14.11 -5.75
N ALA A 181 4.51 15.31 -5.97
CA ALA A 181 4.35 15.88 -7.31
C ALA A 181 5.70 15.96 -8.08
N PRO A 182 5.70 15.78 -9.42
CA PRO A 182 4.54 15.53 -10.28
C PRO A 182 4.14 14.04 -10.41
N ARG A 183 4.70 13.15 -9.58
CA ARG A 183 4.40 11.70 -9.64
C ARG A 183 2.93 11.46 -9.31
N PRO A 184 2.25 10.54 -10.04
CA PRO A 184 0.81 10.35 -9.89
C PRO A 184 0.43 9.53 -8.65
N ILE A 185 -0.69 9.92 -8.06
CA ILE A 185 -1.35 9.23 -6.95
C ILE A 185 -2.78 8.89 -7.36
N LEU A 186 -3.19 7.64 -7.18
CA LEU A 186 -4.57 7.22 -7.24
C LEU A 186 -5.11 7.01 -5.82
N LEU A 187 -6.25 7.60 -5.51
CA LEU A 187 -7.03 7.28 -4.32
C LEU A 187 -8.34 6.62 -4.77
N VAL A 188 -8.61 5.42 -4.28
CA VAL A 188 -9.87 4.70 -4.52
C VAL A 188 -10.68 4.72 -3.23
N ALA A 189 -11.79 5.44 -3.26
CA ALA A 189 -12.64 5.70 -2.11
C ALA A 189 -13.97 4.96 -2.21
N ALA A 190 -14.48 4.50 -1.08
CA ALA A 190 -15.78 3.89 -0.95
C ALA A 190 -16.75 4.88 -0.28
N ASP A 191 -17.90 5.15 -0.88
CA ASP A 191 -18.82 6.17 -0.36
C ASP A 191 -19.58 5.70 0.87
N LYS A 192 -19.72 4.37 1.05
CA LYS A 192 -20.30 3.76 2.27
C LYS A 192 -19.23 3.36 3.29
N ASP A 193 -18.00 3.91 3.16
CA ASP A 193 -16.93 3.68 4.13
C ASP A 193 -17.27 4.36 5.46
N ALA A 194 -17.54 3.55 6.48
CA ALA A 194 -17.86 4.02 7.83
C ALA A 194 -16.60 4.34 8.66
N ILE A 195 -15.41 3.98 8.17
CA ILE A 195 -14.15 4.15 8.88
C ILE A 195 -13.43 5.42 8.36
N PHE A 196 -13.17 5.49 7.05
CA PHE A 196 -12.52 6.63 6.40
C PHE A 196 -13.38 7.18 5.25
N PRO A 197 -14.53 7.76 5.55
CA PRO A 197 -15.40 8.31 4.52
C PRO A 197 -14.67 9.38 3.71
N PRO A 198 -14.95 9.49 2.39
CA PRO A 198 -14.30 10.49 1.52
C PRO A 198 -14.40 11.93 2.02
N SER A 199 -15.44 12.25 2.80
CA SER A 199 -15.61 13.58 3.43
C SER A 199 -14.45 14.00 4.35
N TYR A 200 -13.65 13.04 4.85
CA TYR A 200 -12.49 13.38 5.69
C TYR A 200 -11.31 13.99 4.91
N TYR A 201 -11.21 13.73 3.60
CA TYR A 201 -10.03 14.10 2.84
C TYR A 201 -10.29 14.63 1.41
N ALA A 202 -11.51 14.49 0.87
CA ALA A 202 -11.78 14.87 -0.53
C ALA A 202 -11.38 16.32 -0.85
N ASP A 203 -11.69 17.26 0.03
CA ASP A 203 -11.37 18.67 -0.17
C ASP A 203 -9.85 18.95 -0.10
N SER A 204 -9.13 18.20 0.74
CA SER A 204 -7.67 18.30 0.86
C SER A 204 -6.98 17.84 -0.42
N VAL A 205 -7.45 16.74 -1.01
CA VAL A 205 -6.83 16.15 -2.20
C VAL A 205 -7.29 16.77 -3.52
N ALA A 206 -8.48 17.36 -3.57
CA ALA A 206 -9.04 17.99 -4.79
C ALA A 206 -8.17 19.12 -5.36
N LYS A 207 -7.30 19.71 -4.53
CA LYS A 207 -6.39 20.80 -4.91
C LYS A 207 -5.07 20.33 -5.51
N LEU A 208 -4.81 19.02 -5.49
CA LEU A 208 -3.55 18.42 -5.89
C LEU A 208 -3.63 17.87 -7.30
N ALA A 209 -2.93 18.52 -8.24
CA ALA A 209 -2.99 18.17 -9.66
C ALA A 209 -2.47 16.75 -10.00
N ASN A 210 -1.66 16.17 -9.11
CA ASN A 210 -1.11 14.83 -9.28
C ASN A 210 -1.92 13.74 -8.57
N VAL A 211 -3.07 14.08 -7.97
CA VAL A 211 -3.94 13.13 -7.28
C VAL A 211 -5.22 12.92 -8.08
N GLN A 212 -5.50 11.68 -8.43
CA GLN A 212 -6.79 11.26 -8.98
C GLN A 212 -7.59 10.56 -7.89
N LEU A 213 -8.80 11.03 -7.61
CA LEU A 213 -9.75 10.39 -6.70
C LEU A 213 -10.84 9.68 -7.52
N ILE A 214 -10.92 8.36 -7.39
CA ILE A 214 -12.00 7.53 -7.95
C ILE A 214 -12.88 7.07 -6.79
N ARG A 215 -14.19 7.22 -6.91
CA ARG A 215 -15.15 6.84 -5.88
C ARG A 215 -16.05 5.71 -6.38
N ASN A 216 -16.43 4.83 -5.47
CA ASN A 216 -17.46 3.83 -5.70
C ASN A 216 -18.62 4.04 -4.72
N GLU A 217 -19.79 4.41 -5.24
CA GLU A 217 -20.96 4.83 -4.46
C GLU A 217 -21.59 3.69 -3.65
N GLU A 218 -21.35 2.43 -4.07
CA GLU A 218 -21.97 1.25 -3.45
C GLU A 218 -21.04 0.50 -2.49
N SER A 219 -19.76 0.88 -2.44
CA SER A 219 -18.76 0.13 -1.69
C SER A 219 -18.66 0.53 -0.23
N ASP A 220 -18.38 -0.48 0.59
CA ASP A 220 -17.92 -0.36 1.97
C ASP A 220 -16.38 -0.20 2.04
N HIS A 221 -15.84 -0.05 3.26
CA HIS A 221 -14.40 0.09 3.52
C HIS A 221 -13.53 -0.99 2.85
N GLY A 222 -14.00 -2.23 2.83
CA GLY A 222 -13.29 -3.40 2.28
C GLY A 222 -13.52 -3.63 0.79
N PHE A 223 -14.39 -2.83 0.14
CA PHE A 223 -14.88 -3.11 -1.23
C PHE A 223 -15.48 -4.51 -1.34
N SER A 224 -16.17 -4.99 -0.32
CA SER A 224 -16.59 -6.39 -0.15
C SER A 224 -17.42 -6.91 -1.32
N ALA A 225 -18.30 -6.10 -1.88
CA ALA A 225 -19.20 -6.48 -2.97
C ALA A 225 -18.60 -6.24 -4.38
N CYS A 226 -17.45 -5.57 -4.50
CA CYS A 226 -16.94 -5.15 -5.81
C CYS A 226 -15.40 -5.31 -5.95
N ARG A 227 -14.85 -6.39 -5.39
CA ARG A 227 -13.41 -6.70 -5.42
C ARG A 227 -12.82 -6.71 -6.83
N SER A 228 -13.53 -7.30 -7.80
CA SER A 228 -13.07 -7.34 -9.20
C SER A 228 -12.98 -5.94 -9.81
N TRP A 229 -13.95 -5.07 -9.50
CA TRP A 229 -13.92 -3.68 -9.94
C TRP A 229 -12.71 -2.94 -9.33
N LEU A 230 -12.46 -3.10 -8.02
CA LEU A 230 -11.31 -2.51 -7.34
C LEU A 230 -10.00 -2.96 -8.00
N ALA A 231 -9.81 -4.27 -8.15
CA ALA A 231 -8.59 -4.83 -8.73
C ALA A 231 -8.39 -4.31 -10.16
N GLN A 232 -9.46 -4.23 -10.96
CA GLN A 232 -9.40 -3.69 -12.31
C GLN A 232 -9.04 -2.21 -12.32
N THR A 233 -9.71 -1.38 -11.52
CA THR A 233 -9.47 0.06 -11.43
C THR A 233 -8.00 0.36 -11.09
N VAL A 234 -7.47 -0.31 -10.08
CA VAL A 234 -6.07 -0.13 -9.65
C VAL A 234 -5.08 -0.55 -10.73
N THR A 235 -5.29 -1.71 -11.34
CA THR A 235 -4.33 -2.27 -12.30
C THR A 235 -4.37 -1.56 -13.64
N ASP A 236 -5.53 -1.14 -14.11
CA ASP A 236 -5.68 -0.40 -15.38
C ASP A 236 -5.05 1.00 -15.25
N TRP A 237 -5.23 1.64 -14.08
CA TRP A 237 -4.59 2.93 -13.81
C TRP A 237 -3.06 2.81 -13.78
N LEU A 238 -2.51 1.81 -13.09
CA LEU A 238 -1.06 1.57 -13.07
C LEU A 238 -0.51 1.28 -14.46
N ALA A 239 -1.21 0.48 -15.27
CA ALA A 239 -0.82 0.19 -16.63
C ALA A 239 -0.77 1.47 -17.50
N ALA A 240 -1.75 2.36 -17.37
CA ALA A 240 -1.78 3.64 -18.08
C ALA A 240 -0.60 4.54 -17.68
N VAL A 241 -0.37 4.76 -16.39
CA VAL A 241 0.72 5.58 -15.86
C VAL A 241 2.09 5.15 -16.40
N PHE A 242 2.38 3.86 -16.36
CA PHE A 242 3.70 3.36 -16.77
C PHE A 242 3.86 3.16 -18.28
N SER A 243 2.76 3.13 -19.06
CA SER A 243 2.83 3.16 -20.53
C SER A 243 3.18 4.56 -21.05
N GLU A 244 2.64 5.61 -20.44
CA GLU A 244 2.95 7.01 -20.80
C GLU A 244 4.40 7.40 -20.49
N GLU A 245 5.00 6.87 -19.41
CA GLU A 245 6.42 7.10 -19.11
C GLU A 245 7.34 6.47 -20.16
N SER A 246 6.98 5.31 -20.69
CA SER A 246 7.77 4.63 -21.73
C SER A 246 7.78 5.41 -23.05
N SER A 247 6.73 6.16 -23.39
CA SER A 247 6.64 6.97 -24.60
C SER A 247 7.36 8.32 -24.50
N LYS A 248 7.58 8.84 -23.29
CA LYS A 248 8.32 10.11 -23.06
C LYS A 248 9.84 9.93 -22.99
N SER A 249 10.31 8.69 -22.92
CA SER A 249 11.75 8.33 -22.80
C SER A 249 12.38 7.91 -24.14
N GLN A 250 11.62 7.95 -25.24
CA GLN A 250 12.07 7.75 -26.62
C GLN A 250 12.12 9.10 -27.35
#